data_19c8b183e5bc0b00ad13c2c14bec27a9
#
_entry.id   19c8b183e5bc0b00ad13c2c14bec27a9
#
_cell.length_a   1.000
_cell.length_b   1.000
_cell.length_c   1.000
_cell.angle_alpha   90.00
_cell.angle_beta   90.00
_cell.angle_gamma   90.00
#
_symmetry.space_group_name_H-M   'P 1'
#
loop_
_entity.id
_entity.type
_entity.pdbx_description
1 polymer ?
#
loop_
_entity_poly.entity_id
_entity_poly.type
_entity_poly.pdbx_seq_one_letter_code
_entity_poly.pdbx_strand_id
1 'polypeptide(L)' 'MEVFSMLTCDYTVVSIDGDYANLQRIDQPDEELKLVARAPLPMEIYEGCTLHYEMLQYEMKQ' A
#
# COMPACT_ATOMS: atom_id res chain seq x y z
N MET A 1 -13.79 15.30 -14.01
CA MET A 1 -13.03 14.15 -14.47
C MET A 1 -12.25 13.51 -13.34
N GLU A 2 -12.50 12.25 -13.09
CA GLU A 2 -12.01 11.62 -11.88
C GLU A 2 -10.94 10.57 -12.15
N VAL A 3 -10.26 10.70 -13.28
CA VAL A 3 -9.25 9.70 -13.64
C VAL A 3 -8.15 9.61 -12.59
N PHE A 4 -7.76 10.75 -12.04
CA PHE A 4 -6.67 10.75 -11.08
C PHE A 4 -7.04 10.05 -9.78
N SER A 5 -8.29 10.19 -9.35
CA SER A 5 -8.68 9.54 -8.10
C SER A 5 -8.68 8.02 -8.24
N MET A 6 -8.76 7.51 -9.45
CA MET A 6 -8.67 6.08 -9.68
C MET A 6 -7.23 5.57 -9.62
N LEU A 7 -6.27 6.48 -9.68
CA LEU A 7 -4.86 6.13 -9.68
C LEU A 7 -4.21 6.30 -8.31
N THR A 8 -4.97 6.73 -7.33
CA THR A 8 -4.45 6.95 -5.98
C THR A 8 -5.27 6.18 -4.99
N CYS A 9 -4.60 5.64 -3.99
CA CYS A 9 -5.27 5.00 -2.88
C CYS A 9 -4.29 4.84 -1.74
N ASP A 10 -4.83 4.55 -0.57
CA ASP A 10 -4.02 4.34 0.62
C ASP A 10 -4.13 2.90 1.06
N TYR A 11 -3.03 2.38 1.58
CA TYR A 11 -2.96 1.01 2.07
C TYR A 11 -2.42 1.00 3.49
N THR A 12 -2.82 0.01 4.27
CA THR A 12 -2.19 -0.31 5.53
C THR A 12 -1.33 -1.55 5.33
N VAL A 13 -0.11 -1.52 5.84
CA VAL A 13 0.75 -2.70 5.80
C VAL A 13 0.28 -3.62 6.91
N VAL A 14 -0.37 -4.72 6.52
CA VAL A 14 -0.91 -5.67 7.48
C VAL A 14 0.18 -6.56 8.03
N SER A 15 1.07 -7.02 7.15
CA SER A 15 2.17 -7.89 7.57
C SER A 15 3.27 -7.83 6.53
N ILE A 16 4.47 -8.17 6.97
CA ILE A 16 5.63 -8.26 6.10
C ILE A 16 6.16 -9.67 6.22
N ASP A 17 6.35 -10.33 5.09
CA ASP A 17 6.73 -11.73 5.05
C ASP A 17 7.87 -11.88 4.05
N GLY A 18 9.10 -11.83 4.57
CA GLY A 18 10.28 -11.96 3.72
C GLY A 18 10.36 -10.83 2.71
N ASP A 19 10.31 -11.18 1.44
CA ASP A 19 10.45 -10.21 0.36
C ASP A 19 9.13 -9.60 -0.07
N TYR A 20 8.04 -9.89 0.66
CA TYR A 20 6.71 -9.45 0.29
C TYR A 20 6.02 -8.78 1.47
N ALA A 21 5.09 -7.92 1.16
CA ALA A 21 4.25 -7.29 2.16
C ALA A 21 2.80 -7.50 1.76
N ASN A 22 1.94 -7.67 2.76
CA ASN A 22 0.51 -7.77 2.54
C ASN A 22 -0.12 -6.43 2.88
N LEU A 23 -0.81 -5.85 1.92
CA LEU A 23 -1.40 -4.52 2.05
C LEU A 23 -2.91 -4.63 2.06
N GLN A 24 -3.54 -3.83 2.91
CA GLN A 24 -4.99 -3.74 2.98
C GLN A 24 -5.41 -2.36 2.52
N ARG A 25 -6.28 -2.30 1.55
CA ARG A 25 -6.79 -1.04 1.05
C ARG A 25 -7.70 -0.40 2.10
N ILE A 26 -7.41 0.85 2.45
CA ILE A 26 -8.11 1.48 3.57
C ILE A 26 -9.55 1.81 3.20
N ASP A 27 -9.78 2.25 1.97
CA ASP A 27 -11.11 2.66 1.55
C ASP A 27 -11.99 1.48 1.18
N GLN A 28 -11.42 0.28 1.09
CA GLN A 28 -12.19 -0.92 0.77
C GLN A 28 -11.69 -2.08 1.63
N PRO A 29 -12.00 -2.04 2.91
CA PRO A 29 -11.45 -3.06 3.84
C PRO A 29 -11.95 -4.47 3.57
N ASP A 30 -13.01 -4.61 2.79
CA ASP A 30 -13.54 -5.94 2.46
C ASP A 30 -12.77 -6.61 1.33
N GLU A 31 -11.89 -5.90 0.66
CA GLU A 31 -11.09 -6.51 -0.39
C GLU A 31 -10.03 -7.42 0.20
N GLU A 32 -9.62 -8.39 -0.60
CA GLU A 32 -8.52 -9.26 -0.22
C GLU A 32 -7.23 -8.46 -0.11
N LEU A 33 -6.33 -8.98 0.72
CA LEU A 33 -5.03 -8.36 0.87
C LEU A 33 -4.28 -8.40 -0.46
N LYS A 34 -3.53 -7.35 -0.71
CA LYS A 34 -2.71 -7.27 -1.91
C LYS A 34 -1.29 -7.65 -1.56
N LEU A 35 -0.76 -8.66 -2.23
CA LEU A 35 0.62 -9.10 -2.02
C LEU A 35 1.53 -8.31 -2.94
N VAL A 36 2.46 -7.58 -2.36
CA VAL A 36 3.35 -6.70 -3.11
C VAL A 36 4.78 -6.98 -2.70
N ALA A 37 5.67 -7.08 -3.70
CA ALA A 37 7.09 -7.22 -3.41
C ALA A 37 7.59 -5.98 -2.69
N ARG A 38 8.60 -6.16 -1.83
CA ARG A 38 9.13 -5.04 -1.05
C ARG A 38 10.03 -4.13 -1.87
N ALA A 39 10.54 -4.63 -3.01
CA ALA A 39 11.51 -3.85 -3.78
C ALA A 39 11.02 -2.46 -4.15
N PRO A 40 9.76 -2.28 -4.63
CA PRO A 40 9.27 -0.94 -4.95
C PRO A 40 8.72 -0.17 -3.75
N LEU A 41 8.73 -0.77 -2.57
CA LEU A 41 8.18 -0.12 -1.38
C LEU A 41 9.28 0.60 -0.62
N PRO A 42 8.91 1.63 0.16
CA PRO A 42 9.91 2.28 1.02
C PRO A 42 10.53 1.28 1.97
N MET A 43 11.81 1.46 2.25
CA MET A 43 12.52 0.53 3.13
C MET A 43 12.10 0.67 4.58
N GLU A 44 11.50 1.80 4.92
CA GLU A 44 11.13 2.08 6.31
C GLU A 44 9.80 1.48 6.73
N ILE A 45 9.12 0.76 5.85
CA ILE A 45 7.79 0.25 6.19
C ILE A 45 7.85 -0.70 7.37
N TYR A 46 6.76 -0.74 8.10
CA TYR A 46 6.58 -1.63 9.24
C TYR A 46 5.12 -2.00 9.32
N GLU A 47 4.84 -3.08 10.03
CA GLU A 47 3.46 -3.54 10.16
C GLU A 47 2.64 -2.48 10.88
N GLY A 48 1.53 -2.12 10.27
CA GLY A 48 0.64 -1.10 10.79
C GLY A 48 0.83 0.26 10.17
N CYS A 49 1.87 0.47 9.37
CA CYS A 49 2.06 1.77 8.76
C CYS A 49 1.13 1.95 7.57
N THR A 50 0.98 3.21 7.16
CA THR A 50 0.12 3.56 6.04
C THR A 50 0.98 3.94 4.85
N LEU A 51 0.62 3.43 3.68
CA LEU A 51 1.28 3.76 2.43
C LEU A 51 0.31 4.48 1.52
N HIS A 52 0.80 5.49 0.85
CA HIS A 52 0.03 6.21 -0.16
C HIS A 52 0.53 5.76 -1.53
N TYR A 53 -0.39 5.30 -2.36
CA TYR A 53 -0.07 4.86 -3.71
C TYR A 53 -0.56 5.89 -4.70
N GLU A 54 0.36 6.44 -5.47
CA GLU A 54 0.03 7.48 -6.44
C GLU A 54 1.00 7.36 -7.60
N MET A 55 0.44 7.36 -8.81
CA MET A 55 1.23 7.36 -10.04
C MET A 55 2.26 6.24 -10.06
N LEU A 56 1.82 5.04 -9.66
CA LEU A 56 2.61 3.82 -9.66
C LEU A 56 3.75 3.84 -8.63
N GLN A 57 3.65 4.68 -7.63
CA GLN A 57 4.66 4.77 -6.58
C GLN A 57 4.00 4.65 -5.22
N TYR A 58 4.73 4.04 -4.29
CA TYR A 58 4.29 3.92 -2.90
C TYR A 58 5.13 4.84 -2.04
N GLU A 59 4.49 5.56 -1.14
CA GLU A 59 5.15 6.45 -0.20
C GLU A 59 4.60 6.21 1.19
N MET A 60 5.48 6.32 2.18
CA MET A 60 5.01 6.23 3.55
C MET A 60 4.25 7.50 3.90
N LYS A 61 3.10 7.31 4.51
CA LYS A 61 2.24 8.40 4.94
C LYS A 61 2.30 8.52 6.45
N GLN A 62 2.49 9.73 6.90
CA GLN A 62 2.60 9.96 8.34
C GLN A 62 1.47 10.78 8.87
#